data_9c60cecaf3e6750c2055034f117c9c09
#
_entry.id   9c60cecaf3e6750c2055034f117c9c09
#
_cell.length_a   1.000
_cell.length_b   1.000
_cell.length_c   1.000
_cell.angle_alpha   90.00
_cell.angle_beta   90.00
_cell.angle_gamma   90.00
#
_symmetry.space_group_name_H-M   'P 1'
#
loop_
_entity.id
_entity.type
_entity.pdbx_description
1 polymer ?
#
loop_
_entity_poly.entity_id
_entity_poly.type
_entity_poly.pdbx_seq_one_letter_code
_entity_poly.pdbx_strand_id
1 'polypeptide(L)'
;MNDISLRHVCRSYTTQSTDIMIDHARRPTRTRQVLRDVNVTFPLEKLTVLVGRSGCGKSTLLRLLAGQDKPDSGEIEIPAGWHSAVLSPDPYVITWTSVLRNVAMACGVGRTPEERLRLSEDFVEMVGLTDYADLTPAELSTGMKQRLGLARVLASQAE
;
A
#
# COMPACT_ATOMS: atom_id res chain seq x y z
N MET A 1 -7.24 -20.18 -13.51
CA MET A 1 -6.88 -19.11 -12.56
C MET A 1 -7.90 -18.01 -12.74
N ASN A 2 -8.51 -17.55 -11.66
CA ASN A 2 -9.50 -16.46 -11.78
C ASN A 2 -8.76 -15.13 -11.68
N ASP A 3 -8.94 -14.27 -12.67
CA ASP A 3 -8.41 -12.90 -12.65
C ASP A 3 -9.08 -12.08 -11.53
N ILE A 4 -8.46 -10.96 -11.14
CA ILE A 4 -9.09 -10.01 -10.22
C ILE A 4 -10.13 -9.23 -11.01
N SER A 5 -11.39 -9.21 -10.57
CA SER A 5 -12.44 -8.51 -11.28
C SER A 5 -13.20 -7.53 -10.39
N LEU A 6 -13.55 -6.38 -10.97
CA LEU A 6 -14.42 -5.37 -10.38
C LEU A 6 -15.70 -5.30 -11.19
N ARG A 7 -16.85 -5.30 -10.50
CA ARG A 7 -18.18 -5.19 -11.12
C ARG A 7 -18.98 -4.10 -10.44
N HIS A 8 -19.39 -3.12 -11.21
CA HIS A 8 -20.22 -1.98 -10.77
C HIS A 8 -19.66 -1.24 -9.54
N VAL A 9 -18.32 -1.17 -9.40
CA VAL A 9 -17.66 -0.61 -8.23
C VAL A 9 -17.79 0.90 -8.20
N CYS A 10 -18.36 1.41 -7.10
CA CYS A 10 -18.45 2.83 -6.79
C CYS A 10 -17.70 3.14 -5.49
N ARG A 11 -17.08 4.32 -5.42
CA ARG A 11 -16.45 4.82 -4.21
C ARG A 11 -16.53 6.34 -4.11
N SER A 12 -16.95 6.81 -2.94
CA SER A 12 -17.08 8.23 -2.62
C SER A 12 -16.34 8.55 -1.31
N TYR A 13 -15.87 9.77 -1.19
CA TYR A 13 -15.30 10.27 0.07
C TYR A 13 -16.05 11.52 0.51
N THR A 14 -16.34 11.58 1.80
CA THR A 14 -16.98 12.74 2.43
C THR A 14 -15.93 13.50 3.23
N THR A 15 -15.71 14.74 2.88
CA THR A 15 -14.85 15.66 3.62
C THR A 15 -15.67 16.72 4.32
N GLN A 16 -15.33 17.01 5.58
CA GLN A 16 -15.87 18.18 6.26
C GLN A 16 -15.06 19.41 5.84
N SER A 17 -15.71 20.51 5.55
CA SER A 17 -15.03 21.78 5.28
C SER A 17 -14.20 22.18 6.52
N THR A 18 -12.94 22.57 6.29
CA THR A 18 -12.05 23.09 7.30
C THR A 18 -12.22 24.60 7.53
N ASP A 19 -13.17 25.24 6.84
CA ASP A 19 -13.42 26.65 7.04
C ASP A 19 -13.78 26.93 8.49
N ILE A 20 -12.98 27.76 9.12
CA ILE A 20 -13.18 28.22 10.51
C ILE A 20 -14.36 29.20 10.48
N MET A 21 -15.55 28.66 10.59
CA MET A 21 -16.74 29.48 10.83
C MET A 21 -16.91 29.68 12.34
N ILE A 22 -17.01 30.92 12.72
CA ILE A 22 -17.15 31.41 14.12
C ILE A 22 -18.54 31.08 14.70
N ASP A 23 -19.36 30.34 14.00
CA ASP A 23 -20.71 30.02 14.44
C ASP A 23 -20.90 28.50 14.59
N HIS A 24 -21.64 28.07 15.62
CA HIS A 24 -21.92 26.67 15.98
C HIS A 24 -22.79 25.90 14.96
N ALA A 25 -22.88 26.39 13.72
CA ALA A 25 -23.60 25.74 12.63
C ALA A 25 -22.87 24.48 12.14
N ARG A 26 -23.64 23.43 11.83
CA ARG A 26 -23.16 22.17 11.26
C ARG A 26 -22.23 22.44 10.06
N ARG A 27 -20.99 21.97 10.16
CA ARG A 27 -20.00 22.09 9.07
C ARG A 27 -20.55 21.45 7.79
N PRO A 28 -20.56 22.14 6.64
CA PRO A 28 -21.03 21.57 5.41
C PRO A 28 -20.13 20.38 5.03
N THR A 29 -20.73 19.23 4.82
CA THR A 29 -20.07 18.04 4.33
C THR A 29 -20.15 18.04 2.81
N ARG A 30 -19.00 17.83 2.15
CA ARG A 30 -18.92 17.66 0.70
C ARG A 30 -18.58 16.23 0.36
N THR A 31 -19.50 15.52 -0.27
CA THR A 31 -19.24 14.17 -0.79
C THR A 31 -18.77 14.26 -2.23
N ARG A 32 -17.65 13.63 -2.53
CA ARG A 32 -17.09 13.50 -3.87
C ARG A 32 -17.05 12.04 -4.27
N GLN A 33 -17.80 11.68 -5.30
CA GLN A 33 -17.70 10.38 -5.92
C GLN A 33 -16.42 10.31 -6.76
N VAL A 34 -15.55 9.35 -6.47
CA VAL A 34 -14.23 9.17 -7.09
C VAL A 34 -14.25 8.05 -8.11
N LEU A 35 -14.88 6.93 -7.77
CA LEU A 35 -15.10 5.82 -8.70
C LEU A 35 -16.60 5.70 -8.97
N ARG A 36 -16.96 5.54 -10.25
CA ARG A 36 -18.34 5.49 -10.72
C ARG A 36 -18.51 4.29 -11.63
N ASP A 37 -19.25 3.30 -11.19
CA ASP A 37 -19.60 2.11 -11.97
C ASP A 37 -18.39 1.49 -12.70
N VAL A 38 -17.31 1.25 -11.95
CA VAL A 38 -16.08 0.72 -12.53
C VAL A 38 -16.24 -0.77 -12.77
N ASN A 39 -16.06 -1.17 -14.03
CA ASN A 39 -16.08 -2.54 -14.49
C ASN A 39 -14.77 -2.84 -15.19
N VAL A 40 -13.91 -3.67 -14.59
CA VAL A 40 -12.57 -3.98 -15.12
C VAL A 40 -12.06 -5.32 -14.58
N THR A 41 -11.28 -6.01 -15.40
CA THR A 41 -10.59 -7.25 -15.03
C THR A 41 -9.08 -7.04 -15.14
N PHE A 42 -8.36 -7.45 -14.10
CA PHE A 42 -6.90 -7.43 -14.04
C PHE A 42 -6.38 -8.86 -14.18
N PRO A 43 -5.68 -9.17 -15.28
CA PRO A 43 -5.11 -10.49 -15.45
C PRO A 43 -3.99 -10.71 -14.42
N LEU A 44 -4.00 -11.89 -13.79
CA LEU A 44 -2.93 -12.31 -12.90
C LEU A 44 -1.62 -12.55 -13.67
N GLU A 45 -0.50 -12.51 -12.96
CA GLU A 45 0.85 -12.77 -13.50
C GLU A 45 1.25 -11.81 -14.64
N LYS A 46 0.59 -10.66 -14.73
CA LYS A 46 0.90 -9.63 -15.72
C LYS A 46 1.10 -8.26 -15.06
N LEU A 47 1.97 -7.47 -15.67
CA LEU A 47 2.11 -6.07 -15.31
C LEU A 47 0.92 -5.29 -15.89
N THR A 48 0.13 -4.68 -15.01
CA THR A 48 -0.94 -3.74 -15.38
C THR A 48 -0.57 -2.33 -14.97
N VAL A 49 -0.66 -1.37 -15.89
CA VAL A 49 -0.34 0.03 -15.64
C VAL A 49 -1.60 0.88 -15.67
N LEU A 50 -1.86 1.62 -14.59
CA LEU A 50 -2.96 2.57 -14.48
C LEU A 50 -2.48 3.99 -14.83
N VAL A 51 -2.95 4.53 -15.94
CA VAL A 51 -2.58 5.86 -16.43
C VAL A 51 -3.79 6.80 -16.36
N GLY A 52 -3.56 8.04 -15.98
CA GLY A 52 -4.61 9.05 -15.90
C GLY A 52 -4.17 10.30 -15.13
N ARG A 53 -4.98 11.35 -15.22
CA ARG A 53 -4.73 12.64 -14.55
C ARG A 53 -4.67 12.48 -13.02
N SER A 54 -3.99 13.43 -12.34
CA SER A 54 -4.02 13.48 -10.87
C SER A 54 -5.47 13.62 -10.37
N GLY A 55 -5.81 12.88 -9.30
CA GLY A 55 -7.15 12.92 -8.70
C GLY A 55 -8.24 12.16 -9.45
N CYS A 56 -7.95 11.38 -10.51
CA CYS A 56 -8.95 10.58 -11.24
C CYS A 56 -9.32 9.25 -10.56
N GLY A 57 -8.74 8.91 -9.40
CA GLY A 57 -9.12 7.72 -8.64
C GLY A 57 -8.15 6.54 -8.67
N LYS A 58 -6.98 6.64 -9.34
CA LYS A 58 -5.99 5.54 -9.41
C LYS A 58 -5.60 4.99 -8.04
N SER A 59 -5.23 5.87 -7.11
CA SER A 59 -4.86 5.46 -5.75
C SER A 59 -6.03 4.88 -4.95
N THR A 60 -7.25 5.35 -5.21
CA THR A 60 -8.47 4.78 -4.63
C THR A 60 -8.68 3.35 -5.13
N LEU A 61 -8.54 3.14 -6.44
CA LEU A 61 -8.67 1.82 -7.05
C LEU A 61 -7.62 0.85 -6.48
N LEU A 62 -6.35 1.27 -6.37
CA LEU A 62 -5.29 0.45 -5.78
C LEU A 62 -5.56 0.09 -4.32
N ARG A 63 -6.09 1.02 -3.50
CA ARG A 63 -6.48 0.72 -2.11
C ARG A 63 -7.61 -0.29 -2.02
N LEU A 64 -8.58 -0.22 -2.91
CA LEU A 64 -9.67 -1.20 -2.98
C LEU A 64 -9.13 -2.59 -3.35
N LEU A 65 -8.27 -2.68 -4.37
CA LEU A 65 -7.63 -3.93 -4.80
C LEU A 65 -6.74 -4.54 -3.71
N ALA A 66 -6.12 -3.69 -2.90
CA ALA A 66 -5.29 -4.11 -1.77
C ALA A 66 -6.09 -4.44 -0.50
N GLY A 67 -7.41 -4.32 -0.52
CA GLY A 67 -8.26 -4.53 0.65
C GLY A 67 -8.09 -3.48 1.77
N GLN A 68 -7.39 -2.37 1.48
CA GLN A 68 -7.18 -1.27 2.43
C GLN A 68 -8.42 -0.36 2.56
N ASP A 69 -9.34 -0.47 1.62
CA ASP A 69 -10.61 0.26 1.60
C ASP A 69 -11.71 -0.67 1.08
N LYS A 70 -12.98 -0.27 1.27
CA LYS A 70 -14.14 -1.02 0.80
C LYS A 70 -14.94 -0.17 -0.21
N PRO A 71 -15.52 -0.77 -1.25
CA PRO A 71 -16.40 -0.05 -2.15
C PRO A 71 -17.69 0.37 -1.43
N ASP A 72 -18.31 1.46 -1.87
CA ASP A 72 -19.65 1.86 -1.40
C ASP A 72 -20.73 0.96 -2.01
N SER A 73 -20.50 0.48 -3.23
CA SER A 73 -21.35 -0.50 -3.94
C SER A 73 -20.52 -1.23 -5.00
N GLY A 74 -21.08 -2.32 -5.52
CA GLY A 74 -20.40 -3.23 -6.45
C GLY A 74 -19.61 -4.32 -5.73
N GLU A 75 -18.92 -5.14 -6.51
CA GLU A 75 -18.20 -6.32 -6.03
C GLU A 75 -16.76 -6.30 -6.54
N ILE A 76 -15.84 -6.78 -5.68
CA ILE A 76 -14.45 -7.01 -6.04
C ILE A 76 -14.18 -8.48 -5.78
N GLU A 77 -13.95 -9.23 -6.86
CA GLU A 77 -13.57 -10.63 -6.79
C GLU A 77 -12.05 -10.75 -6.82
N ILE A 78 -11.49 -11.28 -5.75
CA ILE A 78 -10.05 -11.56 -5.60
C ILE A 78 -9.91 -13.08 -5.42
N PRO A 79 -9.01 -13.75 -6.16
CA PRO A 79 -8.81 -15.18 -6.02
C PRO A 79 -8.45 -15.59 -4.59
N ALA A 80 -8.96 -16.75 -4.15
CA ALA A 80 -8.63 -17.29 -2.84
C ALA A 80 -7.12 -17.52 -2.69
N GLY A 81 -6.56 -17.15 -1.55
CA GLY A 81 -5.12 -17.25 -1.29
C GLY A 81 -4.28 -16.12 -1.89
N TRP A 82 -4.91 -15.13 -2.53
CA TRP A 82 -4.19 -13.95 -3.03
C TRP A 82 -3.83 -13.01 -1.89
N HIS A 83 -2.55 -12.71 -1.77
CA HIS A 83 -2.04 -11.71 -0.85
C HIS A 83 -1.57 -10.47 -1.62
N SER A 84 -2.02 -9.31 -1.20
CA SER A 84 -1.63 -8.04 -1.82
C SER A 84 -0.71 -7.23 -0.90
N ALA A 85 0.31 -6.62 -1.46
CA ALA A 85 1.12 -5.63 -0.77
C ALA A 85 1.17 -4.33 -1.59
N VAL A 86 1.23 -3.20 -0.90
CA VAL A 86 1.23 -1.88 -1.54
C VAL A 86 2.52 -1.15 -1.22
N LEU A 87 3.26 -0.80 -2.26
CA LEU A 87 4.36 0.14 -2.15
C LEU A 87 3.81 1.56 -2.32
N SER A 88 3.84 2.35 -1.25
CA SER A 88 3.47 3.77 -1.29
C SER A 88 4.61 4.61 -1.88
N PRO A 89 4.32 5.73 -2.60
CA PRO A 89 5.34 6.72 -2.97
C PRO A 89 6.10 7.28 -1.77
N ASP A 90 5.43 7.39 -0.62
CA ASP A 90 6.05 7.67 0.68
C ASP A 90 5.96 6.39 1.52
N PRO A 91 7.05 5.61 1.59
CA PRO A 91 7.02 4.32 2.26
C PRO A 91 6.90 4.51 3.77
N TYR A 92 5.94 3.81 4.37
CA TYR A 92 5.76 3.76 5.81
C TYR A 92 6.87 2.93 6.44
N VAL A 93 7.97 3.60 6.81
CA VAL A 93 9.11 2.98 7.51
C VAL A 93 9.05 3.25 9.00
N ILE A 94 9.53 2.32 9.80
CA ILE A 94 9.59 2.44 11.25
C ILE A 94 10.85 3.24 11.60
N THR A 95 10.66 4.50 11.99
CA THR A 95 11.74 5.50 12.09
C THR A 95 12.75 5.26 13.20
N TRP A 96 12.37 4.52 14.25
CA TRP A 96 13.20 4.27 15.44
C TRP A 96 13.95 2.93 15.45
N THR A 97 13.97 2.23 14.33
CA THR A 97 14.68 0.95 14.21
C THR A 97 15.51 0.93 12.93
N SER A 98 16.48 0.03 12.85
CA SER A 98 17.40 -0.07 11.72
C SER A 98 16.71 -0.56 10.44
N VAL A 99 17.37 -0.39 9.29
CA VAL A 99 16.96 -0.92 7.99
C VAL A 99 16.66 -2.40 8.07
N LEU A 100 17.61 -3.20 8.60
CA LEU A 100 17.46 -4.64 8.70
C LEU A 100 16.24 -5.04 9.54
N ARG A 101 16.06 -4.42 10.70
CA ARG A 101 14.90 -4.69 11.56
C ARG A 101 13.58 -4.22 10.95
N ASN A 102 13.59 -3.14 10.18
CA ASN A 102 12.42 -2.69 9.42
C ASN A 102 11.93 -3.78 8.45
N VAL A 103 12.84 -4.47 7.77
CA VAL A 103 12.52 -5.57 6.86
C VAL A 103 12.12 -6.82 7.64
N ALA A 104 12.85 -7.16 8.71
CA ALA A 104 12.53 -8.32 9.54
C ALA A 104 11.13 -8.26 10.16
N MET A 105 10.63 -7.06 10.50
CA MET A 105 9.27 -6.85 10.98
C MET A 105 8.20 -7.08 9.91
N ALA A 106 8.57 -7.01 8.64
CA ALA A 106 7.67 -7.29 7.52
C ALA A 106 7.65 -8.78 7.14
N CYS A 107 8.67 -9.56 7.52
CA CYS A 107 8.68 -11.00 7.30
C CYS A 107 7.53 -11.68 8.06
N GLY A 108 6.76 -12.49 7.36
CA GLY A 108 5.47 -13.06 7.76
C GLY A 108 5.36 -13.67 9.16
N VAL A 109 4.13 -13.99 9.54
CA VAL A 109 3.78 -14.55 10.86
C VAL A 109 4.22 -16.02 10.94
N GLY A 110 4.61 -16.50 12.13
CA GLY A 110 4.96 -17.91 12.37
C GLY A 110 6.48 -18.21 12.35
N ARG A 111 7.33 -17.21 12.07
CA ARG A 111 8.79 -17.32 12.11
C ARG A 111 9.37 -16.80 13.42
N THR A 112 10.48 -17.38 13.85
CA THR A 112 11.24 -16.88 15.01
C THR A 112 11.90 -15.53 14.69
N PRO A 113 12.28 -14.73 15.69
CA PRO A 113 13.02 -13.48 15.47
C PRO A 113 14.30 -13.67 14.67
N GLU A 114 15.02 -14.78 14.91
CA GLU A 114 16.27 -15.14 14.21
C GLU A 114 16.02 -15.46 12.74
N GLU A 115 14.99 -16.23 12.45
CA GLU A 115 14.58 -16.56 11.07
C GLU A 115 14.18 -15.31 10.29
N ARG A 116 13.45 -14.37 10.92
CA ARG A 116 13.08 -13.11 10.29
C ARG A 116 14.29 -12.25 9.98
N LEU A 117 15.25 -12.14 10.89
CA LEU A 117 16.48 -11.40 10.67
C LEU A 117 17.27 -12.00 9.50
N ARG A 118 17.46 -13.30 9.47
CA ARG A 118 18.17 -13.98 8.39
C ARG A 118 17.51 -13.76 7.02
N LEU A 119 16.20 -13.90 6.94
CA LEU A 119 15.46 -13.63 5.71
C LEU A 119 15.54 -12.16 5.28
N SER A 120 15.59 -11.25 6.25
CA SER A 120 15.66 -9.82 5.93
C SER A 120 17.01 -9.42 5.33
N GLU A 121 18.10 -10.14 5.61
CA GLU A 121 19.41 -9.91 4.99
C GLU A 121 19.32 -10.06 3.48
N ASP A 122 18.67 -11.11 2.98
CA ASP A 122 18.50 -11.37 1.55
C ASP A 122 17.71 -10.23 0.85
N PHE A 123 16.64 -9.73 1.48
CA PHE A 123 15.86 -8.62 0.92
C PHE A 123 16.59 -7.27 0.99
N VAL A 124 17.39 -7.04 2.03
CA VAL A 124 18.23 -5.85 2.16
C VAL A 124 19.32 -5.84 1.10
N GLU A 125 19.94 -7.00 0.83
CA GLU A 125 20.89 -7.18 -0.25
C GLU A 125 20.25 -6.96 -1.63
N MET A 126 19.09 -7.57 -1.87
CA MET A 126 18.35 -7.45 -3.14
C MET A 126 18.08 -6.00 -3.53
N VAL A 127 17.84 -5.12 -2.55
CA VAL A 127 17.60 -3.69 -2.83
C VAL A 127 18.86 -2.83 -2.72
N GLY A 128 20.03 -3.43 -2.50
CA GLY A 128 21.33 -2.75 -2.40
C GLY A 128 21.43 -1.83 -1.19
N LEU A 129 21.01 -2.31 -0.02
CA LEU A 129 21.08 -1.58 1.26
C LEU A 129 21.94 -2.29 2.31
N THR A 130 22.77 -3.28 1.94
CA THR A 130 23.61 -4.06 2.87
C THR A 130 24.51 -3.19 3.73
N ASP A 131 25.21 -2.22 3.12
CA ASP A 131 26.12 -1.31 3.83
C ASP A 131 25.38 -0.33 4.79
N TYR A 132 24.05 -0.27 4.69
CA TYR A 132 23.18 0.61 5.47
C TYR A 132 22.25 -0.16 6.41
N ALA A 133 22.49 -1.48 6.59
CA ALA A 133 21.59 -2.38 7.31
C ALA A 133 21.34 -1.94 8.77
N ASP A 134 22.34 -1.37 9.42
CA ASP A 134 22.31 -0.93 10.81
C ASP A 134 21.82 0.52 10.98
N LEU A 135 21.75 1.30 9.90
CA LEU A 135 21.29 2.70 9.95
C LEU A 135 19.77 2.78 10.17
N THR A 136 19.35 3.89 10.77
CA THR A 136 17.94 4.22 10.90
C THR A 136 17.42 4.91 9.62
N PRO A 137 16.12 4.89 9.35
CA PRO A 137 15.55 5.60 8.19
C PRO A 137 15.83 7.10 8.18
N ALA A 138 16.09 7.72 9.32
CA ALA A 138 16.44 9.15 9.38
C ALA A 138 17.75 9.47 8.66
N GLU A 139 18.67 8.51 8.63
CA GLU A 139 20.00 8.62 8.02
C GLU A 139 20.01 8.30 6.52
N LEU A 140 18.87 7.82 5.98
CA LEU A 140 18.74 7.42 4.58
C LEU A 140 18.28 8.58 3.68
N SER A 141 18.78 8.57 2.46
CA SER A 141 18.22 9.41 1.39
C SER A 141 16.79 8.99 1.01
N THR A 142 16.05 9.86 0.32
CA THR A 142 14.69 9.54 -0.15
C THR A 142 14.65 8.28 -1.02
N GLY A 143 15.61 8.12 -1.94
CA GLY A 143 15.70 6.93 -2.78
C GLY A 143 16.01 5.65 -1.98
N MET A 144 16.84 5.74 -0.93
CA MET A 144 17.11 4.62 -0.04
C MET A 144 15.87 4.25 0.78
N LYS A 145 15.08 5.23 1.24
CA LYS A 145 13.80 4.98 1.91
C LYS A 145 12.80 4.27 1.01
N GLN A 146 12.75 4.62 -0.28
CA GLN A 146 11.90 3.93 -1.25
C GLN A 146 12.37 2.48 -1.46
N ARG A 147 13.67 2.23 -1.55
CA ARG A 147 14.24 0.88 -1.63
C ARG A 147 13.96 0.07 -0.36
N LEU A 148 14.04 0.68 0.82
CA LEU A 148 13.65 0.05 2.08
C LEU A 148 12.15 -0.33 2.07
N GLY A 149 11.28 0.56 1.58
CA GLY A 149 9.86 0.26 1.39
C GLY A 149 9.63 -0.92 0.46
N LEU A 150 10.39 -1.01 -0.64
CA LEU A 150 10.33 -2.15 -1.56
C LEU A 150 10.78 -3.46 -0.88
N ALA A 151 11.89 -3.44 -0.14
CA ALA A 151 12.35 -4.62 0.61
C ALA A 151 11.28 -5.12 1.59
N ARG A 152 10.59 -4.21 2.29
CA ARG A 152 9.49 -4.56 3.20
C ARG A 152 8.30 -5.19 2.48
N VAL A 153 7.93 -4.66 1.31
CA VAL A 153 6.85 -5.25 0.49
C VAL A 153 7.23 -6.66 0.04
N LEU A 154 8.45 -6.87 -0.45
CA LEU A 154 8.93 -8.19 -0.86
C LEU A 154 8.95 -9.16 0.33
N ALA A 155 9.46 -8.73 1.48
CA ALA A 155 9.53 -9.53 2.69
C ALA A 155 8.14 -9.93 3.24
N SER A 156 7.11 -9.08 3.05
CA SER A 156 5.76 -9.38 3.53
C SER A 156 5.07 -10.52 2.77
N GLN A 157 5.55 -10.85 1.58
CA GLN A 157 5.04 -11.93 0.72
C GLN A 157 5.96 -13.14 0.67
N ALA A 158 7.07 -13.11 1.43
CA ALA A 158 7.97 -14.26 1.54
C ALA A 158 7.34 -15.33 2.44
N GLU A 159 6.57 -16.23 1.87
CA GLU A 159 6.06 -17.47 2.47
C GLU A 159 6.87 -18.68 2.00
#